data_b297bfcd7c27fac47f20f31f16061dcf
#
_entry.id   b297bfcd7c27fac47f20f31f16061dcf
#
_cell.length_a   1.000
_cell.length_b   1.000
_cell.length_c   1.000
_cell.angle_alpha   90.00
_cell.angle_beta   90.00
_cell.angle_gamma   90.00
#
_symmetry.space_group_name_H-M   'P 1'
#
loop_
_entity.id
_entity.type
_entity.pdbx_description
1 polymer ?
#
loop_
_entity_poly.entity_id
_entity_poly.type
_entity_poly.pdbx_seq_one_letter_code
_entity_poly.pdbx_strand_id
1 'polypeptide(L)'
;MSQNSTEQQSPKGVRLNKFISDTGYCSRREADKLIDQGRVTLNGTMPEMGMRVMDKDEVLVDDKPLRSKERPIYIALNKPTGITCTTERHIEGNVIDFINHRKRIFPIGRLDKPSDGLIFLTNDGDIVNKILRAGNSHEKEYVVRVDQAITPEFLEKMSSGVEILDTVTLPCKVTKETNFSFRIVLTQGLNRQIRRMCEALGYEVYKLRRVRIMNITIDGLPNGKWRYLTEAEITEIQQLISQSSGTEEASKTDAEGRTIAKATDAKLYDHRAQEARNEKYAAEKQFKTYRGTGEFNRRPDGANRSSRTNEDRHSRNESRGGRTDAARRNNDDRPARTSAPSRDTKPSFGGKSNGIKKWKSKREE
;
A
#
# COMPACT_ATOMS: atom_id res chain seq x y z
N MET A 1 -45.79 -37.34 -1.32
CA MET A 1 -44.90 -36.73 -0.31
C MET A 1 -44.13 -35.66 -1.03
N SER A 2 -44.64 -34.42 -0.96
CA SER A 2 -44.04 -33.24 -1.63
C SER A 2 -42.94 -32.69 -0.71
N GLN A 3 -41.73 -32.75 -1.17
CA GLN A 3 -40.61 -32.08 -0.48
C GLN A 3 -40.66 -30.58 -0.80
N ASN A 4 -41.06 -29.79 0.15
CA ASN A 4 -40.94 -28.33 0.13
C ASN A 4 -39.44 -27.97 0.16
N SER A 5 -38.89 -27.64 -0.99
CA SER A 5 -37.61 -26.95 -1.10
C SER A 5 -37.78 -25.51 -0.60
N THR A 6 -37.41 -25.28 0.65
CA THR A 6 -37.34 -23.94 1.21
C THR A 6 -36.20 -23.19 0.50
N GLU A 7 -36.52 -22.44 -0.54
CA GLU A 7 -35.61 -21.43 -1.09
C GLU A 7 -35.26 -20.47 0.04
N GLN A 8 -34.05 -20.53 0.55
CA GLN A 8 -33.49 -19.53 1.44
C GLN A 8 -33.31 -18.23 0.66
N GLN A 9 -34.37 -17.44 0.63
CA GLN A 9 -34.30 -16.06 0.15
C GLN A 9 -33.27 -15.32 0.99
N SER A 10 -32.20 -14.83 0.32
CA SER A 10 -31.20 -13.96 0.95
C SER A 10 -31.92 -12.83 1.70
N PRO A 11 -31.60 -12.56 2.98
CA PRO A 11 -32.31 -11.57 3.76
C PRO A 11 -32.29 -10.23 3.04
N LYS A 12 -33.49 -9.68 2.74
CA LYS A 12 -33.65 -8.35 2.16
C LYS A 12 -33.03 -7.30 3.09
N GLY A 13 -32.44 -6.24 2.55
CA GLY A 13 -31.85 -5.13 3.29
C GLY A 13 -30.32 -5.09 3.28
N VAL A 14 -29.76 -3.96 3.66
CA VAL A 14 -28.31 -3.66 3.69
C VAL A 14 -27.79 -3.83 5.12
N ARG A 15 -26.62 -4.44 5.32
CA ARG A 15 -26.01 -4.51 6.66
C ARG A 15 -25.83 -3.11 7.25
N LEU A 16 -26.18 -2.92 8.52
CA LEU A 16 -26.17 -1.63 9.20
C LEU A 16 -24.80 -0.92 9.10
N ASN A 17 -23.69 -1.62 9.34
CA ASN A 17 -22.35 -1.05 9.20
C ASN A 17 -22.03 -0.62 7.77
N LYS A 18 -22.55 -1.34 6.75
CA LYS A 18 -22.43 -0.94 5.34
C LYS A 18 -23.27 0.31 5.08
N PHE A 19 -24.52 0.34 5.56
CA PHE A 19 -25.41 1.49 5.42
C PHE A 19 -24.77 2.78 5.96
N ILE A 20 -24.26 2.75 7.20
CA ILE A 20 -23.54 3.89 7.81
C ILE A 20 -22.32 4.29 6.98
N SER A 21 -21.53 3.32 6.50
CA SER A 21 -20.35 3.59 5.68
C SER A 21 -20.68 4.19 4.31
N ASP A 22 -21.79 3.77 3.68
CA ASP A 22 -22.22 4.24 2.36
C ASP A 22 -22.69 5.71 2.38
N THR A 23 -23.07 6.24 3.56
CA THR A 23 -23.37 7.67 3.74
C THR A 23 -22.11 8.54 3.82
N GLY A 24 -20.91 7.93 3.83
CA GLY A 24 -19.64 8.64 3.97
C GLY A 24 -19.29 8.99 5.43
N TYR A 25 -20.10 8.61 6.41
CA TYR A 25 -19.88 8.95 7.81
C TYR A 25 -18.56 8.38 8.36
N CYS A 26 -18.37 7.05 8.23
CA CYS A 26 -17.15 6.37 8.70
C CYS A 26 -16.87 5.09 7.92
N SER A 27 -15.82 4.33 8.26
CA SER A 27 -15.58 3.01 7.71
C SER A 27 -16.52 1.95 8.31
N ARG A 28 -16.71 0.80 7.64
CA ARG A 28 -17.49 -0.31 8.18
C ARG A 28 -17.01 -0.77 9.56
N ARG A 29 -15.68 -0.85 9.75
CA ARG A 29 -15.07 -1.22 11.04
C ARG A 29 -15.29 -0.16 12.13
N GLU A 30 -15.29 1.10 11.76
CA GLU A 30 -15.64 2.19 12.68
C GLU A 30 -17.13 2.17 13.00
N ALA A 31 -17.99 1.90 12.01
CA ALA A 31 -19.41 1.70 12.23
C ALA A 31 -19.69 0.53 13.19
N ASP A 32 -18.98 -0.60 13.03
CA ASP A 32 -19.08 -1.73 13.97
C ASP A 32 -18.72 -1.31 15.39
N LYS A 33 -17.67 -0.49 15.57
CA LYS A 33 -17.30 0.05 16.89
C LYS A 33 -18.37 1.00 17.45
N LEU A 34 -19.00 1.83 16.62
CA LEU A 34 -20.08 2.72 17.06
C LEU A 34 -21.32 1.93 17.50
N ILE A 35 -21.64 0.84 16.80
CA ILE A 35 -22.72 -0.07 17.18
C ILE A 35 -22.43 -0.73 18.54
N ASP A 36 -21.23 -1.28 18.70
CA ASP A 36 -20.77 -1.93 19.92
C ASP A 36 -20.76 -0.96 21.13
N GLN A 37 -20.44 0.31 20.89
CA GLN A 37 -20.47 1.40 21.89
C GLN A 37 -21.88 1.91 22.22
N GLY A 38 -22.94 1.39 21.60
CA GLY A 38 -24.32 1.86 21.81
C GLY A 38 -24.60 3.26 21.27
N ARG A 39 -23.79 3.76 20.31
CA ARG A 39 -23.91 5.10 19.71
C ARG A 39 -24.77 5.12 18.45
N VAL A 40 -25.33 3.98 18.08
CA VAL A 40 -26.19 3.83 16.90
C VAL A 40 -27.55 3.37 17.36
N THR A 41 -28.62 3.97 16.83
CA THR A 41 -29.97 3.46 16.98
C THR A 41 -30.58 3.13 15.63
N LEU A 42 -31.41 2.10 15.61
CA LEU A 42 -32.24 1.67 14.49
C LEU A 42 -33.70 1.68 14.95
N ASN A 43 -34.50 2.57 14.35
CA ASN A 43 -35.90 2.77 14.75
C ASN A 43 -36.05 3.03 16.25
N GLY A 44 -35.16 3.82 16.84
CA GLY A 44 -35.16 4.19 18.26
C GLY A 44 -34.67 3.10 19.22
N THR A 45 -34.23 1.92 18.74
CA THR A 45 -33.66 0.83 19.55
C THR A 45 -32.20 0.60 19.28
N MET A 46 -31.44 0.07 20.24
CA MET A 46 -30.05 -0.32 20.05
C MET A 46 -29.96 -1.56 19.16
N PRO A 47 -29.25 -1.50 18.01
CA PRO A 47 -29.15 -2.62 17.11
C PRO A 47 -28.07 -3.61 17.55
N GLU A 48 -28.28 -4.89 17.25
CA GLU A 48 -27.26 -5.93 17.36
C GLU A 48 -26.29 -5.90 16.19
N MET A 49 -25.09 -6.45 16.41
CA MET A 49 -24.08 -6.62 15.36
C MET A 49 -24.61 -7.50 14.22
N GLY A 50 -24.46 -7.01 13.00
CA GLY A 50 -24.92 -7.74 11.81
C GLY A 50 -26.35 -7.47 11.37
N MET A 51 -27.13 -6.69 12.13
CA MET A 51 -28.47 -6.24 11.73
C MET A 51 -28.47 -5.57 10.37
N ARG A 52 -29.63 -5.62 9.70
CA ARG A 52 -29.84 -5.04 8.37
C ARG A 52 -30.84 -3.89 8.45
N VAL A 53 -30.62 -2.92 7.60
CA VAL A 53 -31.44 -1.72 7.42
C VAL A 53 -32.32 -1.93 6.18
N MET A 54 -33.60 -1.67 6.30
CA MET A 54 -34.59 -1.69 5.24
C MET A 54 -34.85 -0.26 4.73
N ASP A 55 -35.53 -0.13 3.60
CA ASP A 55 -35.75 1.16 2.92
C ASP A 55 -36.45 2.24 3.77
N LYS A 56 -37.21 1.84 4.80
CA LYS A 56 -37.96 2.75 5.65
C LYS A 56 -37.40 2.91 7.04
N ASP A 57 -36.28 2.24 7.33
CA ASP A 57 -35.67 2.28 8.66
C ASP A 57 -34.96 3.60 8.90
N GLU A 58 -35.08 4.11 10.12
CA GLU A 58 -34.36 5.28 10.59
C GLU A 58 -33.11 4.85 11.33
N VAL A 59 -31.96 5.37 10.88
CA VAL A 59 -30.67 5.13 11.52
C VAL A 59 -30.09 6.44 12.02
N LEU A 60 -29.90 6.52 13.35
CA LEU A 60 -29.23 7.65 13.99
C LEU A 60 -27.84 7.24 14.50
N VAL A 61 -26.90 8.16 14.45
CA VAL A 61 -25.58 8.02 15.08
C VAL A 61 -25.38 9.24 15.98
N ASP A 62 -25.14 9.01 17.27
CA ASP A 62 -25.10 10.05 18.29
C ASP A 62 -26.38 10.95 18.23
N ASP A 63 -27.54 10.30 18.13
CA ASP A 63 -28.89 10.94 18.04
C ASP A 63 -29.09 11.87 16.84
N LYS A 64 -28.20 11.76 15.83
CA LYS A 64 -28.26 12.55 14.60
C LYS A 64 -28.54 11.69 13.38
N PRO A 65 -29.44 12.11 12.47
CA PRO A 65 -29.72 11.38 11.26
C PRO A 65 -28.53 11.40 10.33
N LEU A 66 -28.31 10.27 9.67
CA LEU A 66 -27.28 10.16 8.65
C LEU A 66 -27.67 10.91 7.37
N ARG A 67 -26.69 11.46 6.69
CA ARG A 67 -26.89 12.06 5.36
C ARG A 67 -27.29 10.97 4.36
N SER A 68 -27.99 11.36 3.30
CA SER A 68 -28.26 10.45 2.19
C SER A 68 -26.98 9.92 1.56
N LYS A 69 -27.04 8.71 0.95
CA LYS A 69 -25.92 8.11 0.23
C LYS A 69 -25.35 9.11 -0.78
N GLU A 70 -24.05 9.32 -0.74
CA GLU A 70 -23.37 10.22 -1.68
C GLU A 70 -23.32 9.62 -3.10
N ARG A 71 -23.30 10.51 -4.10
CA ARG A 71 -23.08 10.08 -5.48
C ARG A 71 -21.71 9.38 -5.61
N PRO A 72 -21.64 8.27 -6.34
CA PRO A 72 -20.39 7.56 -6.58
C PRO A 72 -19.31 8.46 -7.19
N ILE A 73 -18.09 8.28 -6.74
CA ILE A 73 -16.91 8.97 -7.24
C ILE A 73 -15.90 7.91 -7.66
N TYR A 74 -15.31 8.11 -8.83
CA TYR A 74 -14.27 7.24 -9.36
C TYR A 74 -13.07 8.09 -9.78
N ILE A 75 -11.93 7.82 -9.20
CA ILE A 75 -10.66 8.53 -9.39
C ILE A 75 -9.62 7.57 -9.93
N ALA A 76 -8.91 7.99 -10.97
CA ALA A 76 -7.67 7.39 -11.42
C ALA A 76 -6.50 8.21 -10.88
N LEU A 77 -5.60 7.57 -10.14
CA LEU A 77 -4.36 8.17 -9.63
C LEU A 77 -3.17 7.47 -10.26
N ASN A 78 -2.21 8.23 -10.77
CA ASN A 78 -0.86 7.73 -11.04
C ASN A 78 -0.04 7.86 -9.75
N LYS A 79 -0.12 6.81 -8.91
CA LYS A 79 0.52 6.79 -7.60
C LYS A 79 2.03 6.84 -7.72
N PRO A 80 2.72 7.78 -7.09
CA PRO A 80 4.18 7.77 -7.03
C PRO A 80 4.69 6.69 -6.06
N THR A 81 5.97 6.36 -6.16
CA THR A 81 6.68 5.58 -5.14
C THR A 81 6.68 6.31 -3.79
N GLY A 82 6.82 5.58 -2.69
CA GLY A 82 6.86 6.17 -1.35
C GLY A 82 5.49 6.36 -0.68
N ILE A 83 4.39 6.29 -1.44
CA ILE A 83 3.02 6.42 -0.90
C ILE A 83 2.44 5.05 -0.57
N THR A 84 1.89 4.91 0.64
CA THR A 84 1.26 3.67 1.14
C THR A 84 -0.23 3.65 0.81
N CYS A 85 -0.70 2.55 0.20
CA CYS A 85 -2.13 2.35 -0.11
C CYS A 85 -2.90 1.88 1.13
N THR A 86 -3.18 2.80 2.05
CA THR A 86 -4.00 2.57 3.24
C THR A 86 -4.96 3.73 3.47
N THR A 87 -6.06 3.46 4.18
CA THR A 87 -7.02 4.47 4.67
C THR A 87 -6.73 4.89 6.11
N GLU A 88 -5.72 4.33 6.74
CA GLU A 88 -5.31 4.63 8.10
C GLU A 88 -4.49 5.92 8.13
N ARG A 89 -5.10 7.00 8.66
CA ARG A 89 -4.50 8.34 8.64
C ARG A 89 -3.30 8.51 9.56
N HIS A 90 -3.13 7.64 10.57
CA HIS A 90 -1.95 7.67 11.43
C HIS A 90 -0.68 7.18 10.72
N ILE A 91 -0.81 6.55 9.53
CA ILE A 91 0.32 6.15 8.70
C ILE A 91 0.68 7.33 7.81
N GLU A 92 1.84 7.93 8.04
CA GLU A 92 2.35 9.02 7.22
C GLU A 92 2.57 8.59 5.77
N GLY A 93 2.32 9.51 4.84
CA GLY A 93 2.45 9.24 3.40
C GLY A 93 1.43 8.22 2.88
N ASN A 94 0.23 8.19 3.48
CA ASN A 94 -0.87 7.38 2.97
C ASN A 94 -1.54 8.02 1.74
N VAL A 95 -2.21 7.20 0.93
CA VAL A 95 -2.82 7.62 -0.34
C VAL A 95 -4.00 8.58 -0.15
N ILE A 96 -4.67 8.56 0.99
CA ILE A 96 -5.83 9.42 1.26
C ILE A 96 -5.38 10.85 1.51
N ASP A 97 -4.38 11.05 2.36
CA ASP A 97 -3.81 12.37 2.62
C ASP A 97 -3.08 12.91 1.38
N PHE A 98 -2.44 12.03 0.60
CA PHE A 98 -1.80 12.41 -0.66
C PHE A 98 -2.78 13.03 -1.67
N ILE A 99 -3.98 12.45 -1.82
CA ILE A 99 -5.02 12.99 -2.72
C ILE A 99 -5.72 14.19 -2.10
N ASN A 100 -5.89 14.21 -0.77
CA ASN A 100 -6.58 15.23 0.01
C ASN A 100 -7.98 15.58 -0.55
N HIS A 101 -8.77 14.54 -0.87
CA HIS A 101 -10.11 14.70 -1.41
C HIS A 101 -11.11 15.04 -0.29
N ARG A 102 -12.05 15.99 -0.55
CA ARG A 102 -13.05 16.47 0.45
C ARG A 102 -14.00 15.37 0.94
N LYS A 103 -14.35 14.43 0.06
CA LYS A 103 -15.21 13.30 0.40
C LYS A 103 -14.39 12.10 0.81
N ARG A 104 -14.97 11.25 1.65
CA ARG A 104 -14.33 10.01 2.05
C ARG A 104 -14.21 9.06 0.86
N ILE A 105 -12.99 8.73 0.48
CA ILE A 105 -12.66 7.78 -0.59
C ILE A 105 -11.72 6.71 -0.05
N PHE A 106 -11.61 5.60 -0.77
CA PHE A 106 -10.69 4.51 -0.47
C PHE A 106 -10.19 3.86 -1.77
N PRO A 107 -8.99 3.25 -1.75
CA PRO A 107 -8.41 2.66 -2.94
C PRO A 107 -9.11 1.33 -3.32
N ILE A 108 -9.24 1.08 -4.62
CA ILE A 108 -9.64 -0.21 -5.19
C ILE A 108 -8.38 -1.05 -5.34
N GLY A 109 -8.15 -1.93 -4.37
CA GLY A 109 -6.93 -2.70 -4.28
C GLY A 109 -5.74 -1.89 -3.75
N ARG A 110 -4.54 -2.46 -3.93
CA ARG A 110 -3.31 -1.86 -3.41
C ARG A 110 -2.19 -1.91 -4.44
N LEU A 111 -1.26 -0.97 -4.31
CA LEU A 111 0.09 -1.03 -4.83
C LEU A 111 1.04 -0.91 -3.64
N ASP A 112 2.12 -1.67 -3.63
CA ASP A 112 3.15 -1.58 -2.60
C ASP A 112 3.76 -0.19 -2.55
N LYS A 113 4.32 0.20 -1.41
CA LYS A 113 4.98 1.49 -1.21
C LYS A 113 6.07 1.79 -2.27
N PRO A 114 6.96 0.82 -2.65
CA PRO A 114 7.97 1.03 -3.68
C PRO A 114 7.45 0.86 -5.12
N SER A 115 6.16 0.53 -5.34
CA SER A 115 5.55 0.40 -6.66
C SER A 115 4.81 1.66 -7.05
N ASP A 116 4.82 2.02 -8.33
CA ASP A 116 4.15 3.19 -8.89
C ASP A 116 3.09 2.82 -9.94
N GLY A 117 2.33 3.81 -10.38
CA GLY A 117 1.39 3.64 -11.48
C GLY A 117 -0.09 3.72 -11.10
N LEU A 118 -0.93 3.22 -11.99
CA LEU A 118 -2.38 3.41 -11.94
C LEU A 118 -3.01 2.70 -10.74
N ILE A 119 -3.81 3.43 -9.99
CA ILE A 119 -4.69 2.90 -8.95
C ILE A 119 -6.01 3.68 -8.95
N PHE A 120 -7.12 2.98 -8.73
CA PHE A 120 -8.42 3.62 -8.59
C PHE A 120 -8.74 3.89 -7.13
N LEU A 121 -9.48 5.00 -6.89
CA LEU A 121 -10.11 5.29 -5.60
C LEU A 121 -11.58 5.62 -5.82
N THR A 122 -12.39 5.29 -4.82
CA THR A 122 -13.84 5.49 -4.89
C THR A 122 -14.45 5.64 -3.49
N ASN A 123 -15.68 6.14 -3.42
CA ASN A 123 -16.55 6.03 -2.25
C ASN A 123 -17.58 4.89 -2.38
N ASP A 124 -17.63 4.21 -3.53
CA ASP A 124 -18.52 3.09 -3.80
C ASP A 124 -17.86 1.75 -3.46
N GLY A 125 -18.29 1.15 -2.34
CA GLY A 125 -17.76 -0.14 -1.88
C GLY A 125 -18.22 -1.35 -2.67
N ASP A 126 -19.30 -1.23 -3.45
CA ASP A 126 -19.90 -2.37 -4.15
C ASP A 126 -19.10 -2.75 -5.41
N ILE A 127 -18.46 -1.78 -6.05
CA ILE A 127 -17.64 -2.02 -7.23
C ILE A 127 -16.30 -2.69 -6.90
N VAL A 128 -15.80 -2.52 -5.66
CA VAL A 128 -14.45 -2.96 -5.26
C VAL A 128 -14.25 -4.46 -5.47
N ASN A 129 -15.16 -5.26 -4.92
CA ASN A 129 -15.05 -6.71 -5.03
C ASN A 129 -15.25 -7.19 -6.47
N LYS A 130 -16.14 -6.54 -7.23
CA LYS A 130 -16.36 -6.87 -8.63
C LYS A 130 -15.10 -6.68 -9.48
N ILE A 131 -14.32 -5.62 -9.22
CA ILE A 131 -13.06 -5.34 -9.94
C ILE A 131 -11.92 -6.23 -9.46
N LEU A 132 -11.85 -6.57 -8.14
CA LEU A 132 -10.67 -7.19 -7.55
C LEU A 132 -10.66 -8.72 -7.56
N ARG A 133 -11.83 -9.37 -7.63
CA ARG A 133 -11.92 -10.82 -7.57
C ARG A 133 -11.27 -11.47 -8.78
N ALA A 134 -10.41 -12.47 -8.54
CA ALA A 134 -9.68 -13.16 -9.61
C ALA A 134 -10.63 -13.93 -10.57
N GLY A 135 -11.71 -14.51 -10.05
CA GLY A 135 -12.72 -15.21 -10.85
C GLY A 135 -13.46 -14.31 -11.83
N ASN A 136 -13.40 -12.99 -11.68
CA ASN A 136 -13.96 -12.04 -12.66
C ASN A 136 -12.99 -11.72 -13.81
N SER A 137 -11.78 -12.23 -13.78
CA SER A 137 -10.77 -12.14 -14.86
C SER A 137 -10.43 -10.71 -15.35
N HIS A 138 -10.57 -9.71 -14.48
CA HIS A 138 -10.25 -8.32 -14.85
C HIS A 138 -8.76 -8.08 -14.91
N GLU A 139 -8.28 -7.76 -16.10
CA GLU A 139 -6.86 -7.58 -16.40
C GLU A 139 -6.24 -6.37 -15.70
N LYS A 140 -5.01 -6.56 -15.25
CA LYS A 140 -4.11 -5.50 -14.77
C LYS A 140 -2.76 -5.69 -15.43
N GLU A 141 -2.25 -4.63 -16.05
CA GLU A 141 -1.03 -4.68 -16.83
C GLU A 141 0.07 -3.88 -16.16
N TYR A 142 1.27 -4.47 -16.15
CA TYR A 142 2.43 -3.91 -15.48
C TYR A 142 3.64 -3.90 -16.40
N VAL A 143 4.48 -2.89 -16.23
CA VAL A 143 5.85 -2.84 -16.76
C VAL A 143 6.79 -3.05 -15.59
N VAL A 144 7.68 -4.03 -15.75
CA VAL A 144 8.58 -4.49 -14.71
C VAL A 144 10.01 -4.37 -15.18
N ARG A 145 10.87 -3.76 -14.37
CA ARG A 145 12.31 -3.74 -14.59
C ARG A 145 13.00 -4.59 -13.54
N VAL A 146 13.91 -5.44 -13.99
CA VAL A 146 14.69 -6.39 -13.18
C VAL A 146 16.18 -6.09 -13.23
N ASP A 147 16.92 -6.72 -12.34
CA ASP A 147 18.36 -6.57 -12.11
C ASP A 147 19.23 -7.20 -13.20
N GLN A 148 18.76 -8.26 -13.85
CA GLN A 148 19.52 -9.03 -14.84
C GLN A 148 18.81 -9.12 -16.18
N ALA A 149 19.56 -9.59 -17.21
CA ALA A 149 19.04 -9.72 -18.55
C ALA A 149 17.96 -10.82 -18.64
N ILE A 150 16.83 -10.47 -19.25
CA ILE A 150 15.67 -11.34 -19.42
C ILE A 150 15.97 -12.36 -20.53
N THR A 151 15.95 -13.64 -20.18
CA THR A 151 16.13 -14.78 -21.07
C THR A 151 14.79 -15.28 -21.63
N PRO A 152 14.78 -16.00 -22.77
CA PRO A 152 13.58 -16.66 -23.27
C PRO A 152 12.98 -17.63 -22.25
N GLU A 153 13.82 -18.38 -21.54
CA GLU A 153 13.39 -19.31 -20.48
C GLU A 153 12.68 -18.62 -19.32
N PHE A 154 13.17 -17.44 -18.90
CA PHE A 154 12.48 -16.63 -17.90
C PHE A 154 11.06 -16.27 -18.35
N LEU A 155 10.89 -15.83 -19.61
CA LEU A 155 9.58 -15.46 -20.14
C LEU A 155 8.62 -16.65 -20.20
N GLU A 156 9.11 -17.81 -20.60
CA GLU A 156 8.33 -19.03 -20.67
C GLU A 156 7.84 -19.45 -19.27
N LYS A 157 8.74 -19.56 -18.30
CA LYS A 157 8.41 -19.90 -16.92
C LYS A 157 7.47 -18.87 -16.29
N MET A 158 7.73 -17.58 -16.51
CA MET A 158 6.89 -16.47 -15.98
C MET A 158 5.48 -16.53 -16.57
N SER A 159 5.31 -16.92 -17.83
CA SER A 159 4.01 -16.97 -18.50
C SER A 159 3.18 -18.24 -18.19
N SER A 160 3.84 -19.36 -17.95
CA SER A 160 3.18 -20.66 -17.69
C SER A 160 2.67 -20.81 -16.26
N GLY A 161 3.14 -19.96 -15.33
CA GLY A 161 2.82 -20.01 -13.91
C GLY A 161 4.03 -20.38 -13.06
N VAL A 162 4.15 -19.71 -11.92
CA VAL A 162 5.25 -19.85 -10.97
C VAL A 162 4.71 -20.22 -9.60
N GLU A 163 5.37 -21.14 -8.92
CA GLU A 163 5.02 -21.51 -7.55
C GLU A 163 5.42 -20.42 -6.56
N ILE A 164 4.44 -19.85 -5.88
CA ILE A 164 4.61 -18.84 -4.83
C ILE A 164 3.52 -19.02 -3.76
N LEU A 165 3.82 -18.78 -2.50
CA LEU A 165 2.82 -18.81 -1.43
C LEU A 165 2.02 -20.13 -1.40
N ASP A 166 2.69 -21.26 -1.55
CA ASP A 166 2.11 -22.60 -1.56
C ASP A 166 1.00 -22.81 -2.63
N THR A 167 1.08 -22.04 -3.73
CA THR A 167 0.19 -22.16 -4.88
C THR A 167 0.91 -21.82 -6.19
N VAL A 168 0.43 -22.36 -7.30
CA VAL A 168 0.92 -21.99 -8.63
C VAL A 168 0.08 -20.83 -9.15
N THR A 169 0.75 -19.77 -9.66
CA THR A 169 0.05 -18.64 -10.25
C THR A 169 -0.64 -19.04 -11.55
N LEU A 170 -1.73 -18.35 -11.88
CA LEU A 170 -2.40 -18.55 -13.15
C LEU A 170 -1.46 -18.20 -14.33
N PRO A 171 -1.55 -18.92 -15.47
CA PRO A 171 -0.87 -18.52 -16.68
C PRO A 171 -1.21 -17.08 -17.06
N CYS A 172 -0.23 -16.36 -17.60
CA CYS A 172 -0.38 -14.94 -17.91
C CYS A 172 0.41 -14.54 -19.15
N LYS A 173 0.02 -13.42 -19.77
CA LYS A 173 0.73 -12.87 -20.91
C LYS A 173 1.96 -12.12 -20.45
N VAL A 174 3.13 -12.52 -20.95
CA VAL A 174 4.41 -11.84 -20.68
C VAL A 174 5.09 -11.52 -21.99
N THR A 175 5.58 -10.29 -22.15
CA THR A 175 6.31 -9.84 -23.35
C THR A 175 7.53 -9.07 -22.94
N LYS A 176 8.68 -9.36 -23.59
CA LYS A 176 9.92 -8.61 -23.39
C LYS A 176 9.80 -7.23 -24.01
N GLU A 177 10.15 -6.17 -23.29
CA GLU A 177 10.24 -4.80 -23.82
C GLU A 177 11.68 -4.39 -24.09
N THR A 178 12.57 -4.68 -23.13
CA THR A 178 14.02 -4.45 -23.26
C THR A 178 14.79 -5.63 -22.69
N ASN A 179 16.11 -5.57 -22.68
CA ASN A 179 16.91 -6.62 -22.04
C ASN A 179 16.65 -6.75 -20.54
N PHE A 180 16.19 -5.70 -19.87
CA PHE A 180 15.97 -5.66 -18.42
C PHE A 180 14.52 -5.33 -18.06
N SER A 181 13.60 -5.26 -19.03
CA SER A 181 12.22 -4.91 -18.78
C SER A 181 11.25 -5.81 -19.53
N PHE A 182 10.16 -6.19 -18.89
CA PHE A 182 9.09 -6.95 -19.49
C PHE A 182 7.73 -6.38 -19.09
N ARG A 183 6.73 -6.68 -19.89
CA ARG A 183 5.32 -6.37 -19.65
C ARG A 183 4.59 -7.64 -19.26
N ILE A 184 3.74 -7.56 -18.24
CA ILE A 184 2.95 -8.70 -17.75
C ILE A 184 1.50 -8.28 -17.54
N VAL A 185 0.57 -9.13 -17.98
CA VAL A 185 -0.88 -8.92 -17.79
C VAL A 185 -1.41 -10.00 -16.86
N LEU A 186 -1.98 -9.59 -15.74
CA LEU A 186 -2.51 -10.47 -14.70
C LEU A 186 -4.01 -10.24 -14.50
N THR A 187 -4.76 -11.31 -14.34
CA THR A 187 -6.14 -11.30 -13.83
C THR A 187 -6.20 -11.51 -12.32
N GLN A 188 -5.23 -12.23 -11.79
CA GLN A 188 -5.02 -12.57 -10.39
C GLN A 188 -4.28 -11.44 -9.63
N GLY A 189 -4.40 -11.39 -8.32
CA GLY A 189 -3.72 -10.38 -7.49
C GLY A 189 -3.28 -10.92 -6.13
N LEU A 190 -2.35 -11.88 -6.10
CA LEU A 190 -1.77 -12.40 -4.87
C LEU A 190 -0.84 -11.36 -4.21
N ASN A 191 -0.57 -11.56 -2.92
CA ASN A 191 0.35 -10.67 -2.19
C ASN A 191 1.72 -10.60 -2.87
N ARG A 192 2.11 -9.39 -3.32
CA ARG A 192 3.39 -9.11 -4.00
C ARG A 192 3.71 -10.09 -5.16
N GLN A 193 2.67 -10.55 -5.87
CA GLN A 193 2.74 -11.65 -6.83
C GLN A 193 3.92 -11.52 -7.80
N ILE A 194 4.02 -10.43 -8.55
CA ILE A 194 5.08 -10.25 -9.57
C ILE A 194 6.48 -10.29 -8.94
N ARG A 195 6.67 -9.65 -7.78
CA ARG A 195 7.98 -9.65 -7.09
C ARG A 195 8.35 -11.06 -6.63
N ARG A 196 7.41 -11.82 -6.10
CA ARG A 196 7.63 -13.21 -5.69
C ARG A 196 7.88 -14.15 -6.88
N MET A 197 7.15 -13.95 -7.99
CA MET A 197 7.40 -14.71 -9.23
C MET A 197 8.80 -14.45 -9.76
N CYS A 198 9.25 -13.19 -9.81
CA CYS A 198 10.62 -12.85 -10.19
C CYS A 198 11.65 -13.48 -9.25
N GLU A 199 11.44 -13.34 -7.93
CA GLU A 199 12.33 -13.86 -6.89
C GLU A 199 12.46 -15.40 -6.98
N ALA A 200 11.35 -16.12 -7.20
CA ALA A 200 11.36 -17.58 -7.42
C ALA A 200 12.14 -18.02 -8.68
N LEU A 201 12.25 -17.13 -9.66
CA LEU A 201 13.06 -17.37 -10.88
C LEU A 201 14.46 -16.76 -10.77
N GLY A 202 14.89 -16.27 -9.62
CA GLY A 202 16.23 -15.73 -9.37
C GLY A 202 16.43 -14.30 -9.83
N TYR A 203 15.37 -13.50 -10.01
CA TYR A 203 15.43 -12.10 -10.44
C TYR A 203 14.94 -11.15 -9.34
N GLU A 204 15.58 -9.98 -9.23
CA GLU A 204 15.13 -8.91 -8.33
C GLU A 204 14.39 -7.80 -9.11
N VAL A 205 13.25 -7.36 -8.60
CA VAL A 205 12.44 -6.31 -9.23
C VAL A 205 12.90 -4.93 -8.77
N TYR A 206 13.54 -4.21 -9.66
CA TYR A 206 13.96 -2.82 -9.47
C TYR A 206 12.79 -1.85 -9.50
N LYS A 207 11.94 -1.94 -10.54
CA LYS A 207 10.80 -1.06 -10.73
C LYS A 207 9.58 -1.87 -11.14
N LEU A 208 8.45 -1.56 -10.52
CA LEU A 208 7.16 -2.17 -10.82
C LEU A 208 6.14 -1.05 -10.99
N ARG A 209 5.63 -0.91 -12.22
CA ARG A 209 4.67 0.11 -12.59
C ARG A 209 3.41 -0.50 -13.17
N ARG A 210 2.24 -0.24 -12.58
CA ARG A 210 0.97 -0.63 -13.17
C ARG A 210 0.53 0.42 -14.19
N VAL A 211 0.37 0.01 -15.44
CA VAL A 211 0.09 0.91 -16.57
C VAL A 211 -1.36 0.85 -17.02
N ARG A 212 -2.09 -0.23 -16.74
CA ARG A 212 -3.49 -0.39 -17.12
C ARG A 212 -4.28 -1.19 -16.07
N ILE A 213 -5.53 -0.85 -15.91
CA ILE A 213 -6.54 -1.63 -15.17
C ILE A 213 -7.78 -1.68 -16.07
N MET A 214 -8.17 -2.88 -16.50
CA MET A 214 -9.29 -3.09 -17.43
C MET A 214 -9.11 -2.24 -18.70
N ASN A 215 -10.04 -1.35 -18.99
CA ASN A 215 -10.02 -0.42 -20.13
C ASN A 215 -9.26 0.89 -19.87
N ILE A 216 -8.88 1.18 -18.64
CA ILE A 216 -8.23 2.45 -18.29
C ILE A 216 -6.72 2.30 -18.31
N THR A 217 -6.04 3.15 -19.09
CA THR A 217 -4.59 3.27 -19.14
C THR A 217 -4.09 4.47 -18.33
N ILE A 218 -2.78 4.47 -18.05
CA ILE A 218 -2.11 5.57 -17.34
C ILE A 218 -1.74 6.74 -18.27
N ASP A 219 -1.97 6.59 -19.56
CA ASP A 219 -1.54 7.53 -20.57
C ASP A 219 -2.14 8.92 -20.34
N GLY A 220 -1.35 9.96 -20.56
CA GLY A 220 -1.76 11.34 -20.30
C GLY A 220 -1.92 11.73 -18.83
N LEU A 221 -1.70 10.80 -17.87
CA LEU A 221 -1.78 11.10 -16.44
C LEU A 221 -0.37 11.17 -15.82
N PRO A 222 0.17 12.37 -15.53
CA PRO A 222 1.51 12.52 -14.99
C PRO A 222 1.66 11.85 -13.61
N ASN A 223 2.90 11.48 -13.25
CA ASN A 223 3.20 10.88 -11.96
C ASN A 223 2.77 11.79 -10.80
N GLY A 224 2.11 11.23 -9.80
CA GLY A 224 1.56 11.96 -8.65
C GLY A 224 0.29 12.76 -8.95
N LYS A 225 -0.22 12.73 -10.18
CA LYS A 225 -1.49 13.40 -10.53
C LYS A 225 -2.65 12.40 -10.54
N TRP A 226 -3.84 12.94 -10.33
CA TRP A 226 -5.08 12.19 -10.36
C TRP A 226 -6.16 12.95 -11.16
N ARG A 227 -7.14 12.23 -11.67
CA ARG A 227 -8.32 12.75 -12.33
C ARG A 227 -9.56 11.93 -11.99
N TYR A 228 -10.71 12.51 -12.18
CA TYR A 228 -11.94 11.70 -12.21
C TYR A 228 -11.96 10.83 -13.46
N LEU A 229 -12.58 9.67 -13.37
CA LEU A 229 -12.95 8.91 -14.57
C LEU A 229 -14.08 9.63 -15.27
N THR A 230 -14.08 9.57 -16.60
CA THR A 230 -15.17 10.10 -17.44
C THR A 230 -16.40 9.18 -17.36
N GLU A 231 -17.56 9.70 -17.71
CA GLU A 231 -18.80 8.91 -17.75
C GLU A 231 -18.70 7.73 -18.74
N ALA A 232 -18.04 7.93 -19.89
CA ALA A 232 -17.78 6.87 -20.85
C ALA A 232 -16.93 5.74 -20.25
N GLU A 233 -15.82 6.09 -19.56
CA GLU A 233 -14.95 5.14 -18.86
C GLU A 233 -15.72 4.38 -17.77
N ILE A 234 -16.55 5.07 -17.00
CA ILE A 234 -17.36 4.46 -15.93
C ILE A 234 -18.40 3.51 -16.54
N THR A 235 -19.08 3.91 -17.60
CA THR A 235 -20.07 3.08 -18.31
C THR A 235 -19.42 1.79 -18.81
N GLU A 236 -18.26 1.88 -19.44
CA GLU A 236 -17.53 0.72 -19.93
C GLU A 236 -17.07 -0.20 -18.77
N ILE A 237 -16.55 0.36 -17.67
CA ILE A 237 -16.25 -0.41 -16.46
C ILE A 237 -17.50 -1.12 -15.95
N GLN A 238 -18.64 -0.44 -15.87
CA GLN A 238 -19.89 -1.03 -15.40
C GLN A 238 -20.37 -2.16 -16.31
N GLN A 239 -20.21 -2.04 -17.62
CA GLN A 239 -20.50 -3.11 -18.57
C GLN A 239 -19.58 -4.32 -18.33
N LEU A 240 -18.28 -4.09 -18.21
CA LEU A 240 -17.29 -5.15 -17.96
C LEU A 240 -17.54 -5.89 -16.64
N ILE A 241 -18.05 -5.20 -15.63
CA ILE A 241 -18.33 -5.79 -14.31
C ILE A 241 -19.79 -6.26 -14.14
N SER A 242 -20.65 -6.07 -15.15
CA SER A 242 -22.09 -6.39 -15.04
C SER A 242 -22.36 -7.85 -14.68
N GLN A 243 -21.55 -8.76 -15.21
CA GLN A 243 -21.61 -10.20 -14.93
C GLN A 243 -20.65 -10.63 -13.80
N SER A 244 -19.94 -9.68 -13.19
CA SER A 244 -18.94 -9.97 -12.18
C SER A 244 -19.59 -10.22 -10.82
N SER A 245 -19.22 -11.33 -10.18
CA SER A 245 -19.66 -11.65 -8.82
C SER A 245 -18.88 -10.87 -7.77
N GLY A 246 -19.60 -10.34 -6.79
CA GLY A 246 -19.01 -9.79 -5.56
C GLY A 246 -18.86 -10.82 -4.44
N THR A 247 -19.25 -12.09 -4.66
CA THR A 247 -19.28 -13.15 -3.65
C THR A 247 -17.91 -13.80 -3.45
N GLU A 248 -17.76 -14.58 -2.38
CA GLU A 248 -16.51 -15.30 -2.11
C GLU A 248 -16.27 -16.47 -3.07
N GLU A 249 -17.34 -17.03 -3.64
CA GLU A 249 -17.27 -18.11 -4.62
C GLU A 249 -16.45 -17.70 -5.85
N ALA A 250 -16.54 -16.47 -6.30
CA ALA A 250 -15.74 -15.91 -7.40
C ALA A 250 -14.22 -15.92 -7.15
N SER A 251 -13.77 -16.32 -5.96
CA SER A 251 -12.35 -16.39 -5.59
C SER A 251 -11.85 -17.82 -5.41
N LYS A 252 -12.71 -18.84 -5.53
CA LYS A 252 -12.37 -20.20 -5.10
C LYS A 252 -11.77 -21.10 -6.19
N THR A 253 -12.19 -20.93 -7.45
CA THR A 253 -11.71 -21.77 -8.56
C THR A 253 -11.62 -20.96 -9.85
N ASP A 254 -10.66 -21.32 -10.70
CA ASP A 254 -10.61 -20.85 -12.11
C ASP A 254 -11.57 -21.66 -13.00
N ALA A 255 -11.67 -21.29 -14.28
CA ALA A 255 -12.50 -21.97 -15.25
C ALA A 255 -12.08 -23.44 -15.48
N GLU A 256 -10.86 -23.82 -15.13
CA GLU A 256 -10.33 -25.17 -15.20
C GLU A 256 -10.40 -25.93 -13.86
N GLY A 257 -11.12 -25.38 -12.85
CA GLY A 257 -11.31 -26.00 -11.54
C GLY A 257 -10.09 -25.98 -10.62
N ARG A 258 -9.06 -25.19 -10.93
CA ARG A 258 -7.88 -25.02 -10.07
C ARG A 258 -8.21 -24.09 -8.93
N THR A 259 -7.77 -24.43 -7.73
CA THR A 259 -7.97 -23.59 -6.55
C THR A 259 -7.18 -22.28 -6.72
N ILE A 260 -7.89 -21.19 -6.94
CA ILE A 260 -7.29 -19.86 -6.85
C ILE A 260 -7.06 -19.59 -5.37
N ALA A 261 -5.81 -19.35 -4.97
CA ALA A 261 -5.49 -19.03 -3.58
C ALA A 261 -6.40 -17.92 -3.08
N LYS A 262 -7.15 -18.19 -2.02
CA LYS A 262 -8.16 -17.28 -1.49
C LYS A 262 -7.51 -15.93 -1.16
N ALA A 263 -8.14 -14.83 -1.53
CA ALA A 263 -7.75 -13.51 -1.01
C ALA A 263 -7.78 -13.46 0.53
N THR A 264 -8.53 -14.38 1.18
CA THR A 264 -8.54 -14.67 2.62
C THR A 264 -7.22 -15.27 3.09
N ASP A 265 -6.60 -16.16 2.32
CA ASP A 265 -5.35 -16.81 2.73
C ASP A 265 -4.19 -15.82 2.68
N ALA A 266 -4.20 -14.90 1.70
CA ALA A 266 -3.27 -13.77 1.67
C ALA A 266 -3.48 -12.80 2.86
N LYS A 267 -4.71 -12.61 3.33
CA LYS A 267 -4.99 -11.82 4.54
C LYS A 267 -4.58 -12.55 5.82
N LEU A 268 -4.80 -13.86 5.90
CA LEU A 268 -4.34 -14.69 7.02
C LEU A 268 -2.81 -14.72 7.09
N TYR A 269 -2.15 -14.82 5.94
CA TYR A 269 -0.68 -14.80 5.87
C TYR A 269 -0.12 -13.42 6.25
N ASP A 270 -0.71 -12.32 5.77
CA ASP A 270 -0.36 -10.96 6.19
C ASP A 270 -0.64 -10.75 7.69
N HIS A 271 -1.73 -11.29 8.21
CA HIS A 271 -2.07 -11.21 9.64
C HIS A 271 -1.08 -11.99 10.50
N ARG A 272 -0.76 -13.23 10.15
CA ARG A 272 0.25 -14.04 10.85
C ARG A 272 1.65 -13.43 10.77
N ALA A 273 2.04 -12.89 9.61
CA ALA A 273 3.31 -12.20 9.46
C ALA A 273 3.35 -10.89 10.24
N GLN A 274 2.21 -10.22 10.40
CA GLN A 274 2.08 -9.01 11.21
C GLN A 274 2.07 -9.33 12.70
N GLU A 275 1.40 -10.42 13.13
CA GLU A 275 1.46 -10.93 14.49
C GLU A 275 2.87 -11.34 14.88
N ALA A 276 3.56 -12.12 14.06
CA ALA A 276 4.95 -12.52 14.29
C ALA A 276 5.92 -11.30 14.37
N ARG A 277 5.69 -10.24 13.58
CA ARG A 277 6.43 -8.98 13.70
C ARG A 277 6.11 -8.24 14.98
N ASN A 278 4.84 -8.22 15.38
CA ASN A 278 4.39 -7.57 16.61
C ASN A 278 4.92 -8.31 17.84
N GLU A 279 4.93 -9.65 17.83
CA GLU A 279 5.52 -10.48 18.88
C GLU A 279 7.04 -10.26 19.00
N LYS A 280 7.75 -10.21 17.85
CA LYS A 280 9.17 -9.92 17.81
C LYS A 280 9.48 -8.51 18.34
N TYR A 281 8.67 -7.50 17.98
CA TYR A 281 8.79 -6.13 18.47
C TYR A 281 8.47 -6.03 19.97
N ALA A 282 7.47 -6.75 20.46
CA ALA A 282 7.13 -6.83 21.88
C ALA A 282 8.26 -7.50 22.68
N ALA A 283 8.83 -8.58 22.16
CA ALA A 283 9.98 -9.27 22.78
C ALA A 283 11.23 -8.36 22.81
N GLU A 284 11.54 -7.63 21.73
CA GLU A 284 12.62 -6.65 21.71
C GLU A 284 12.40 -5.49 22.70
N LYS A 285 11.16 -5.07 22.87
CA LYS A 285 10.80 -4.01 23.81
C LYS A 285 10.94 -4.49 25.27
N GLN A 286 10.53 -5.73 25.56
CA GLN A 286 10.76 -6.36 26.87
C GLN A 286 12.25 -6.54 27.18
N PHE A 287 13.05 -6.93 26.18
CA PHE A 287 14.50 -7.08 26.34
C PHE A 287 15.21 -5.75 26.59
N LYS A 288 14.74 -4.66 25.98
CA LYS A 288 15.26 -3.30 26.26
C LYS A 288 14.86 -2.78 27.64
N THR A 289 13.66 -3.10 28.13
CA THR A 289 13.21 -2.73 29.48
C THR A 289 13.98 -3.50 30.54
N TYR A 290 14.30 -4.78 30.31
CA TYR A 290 15.09 -5.58 31.24
C TYR A 290 16.56 -5.10 31.38
N ARG A 291 17.14 -4.51 30.31
CA ARG A 291 18.47 -3.87 30.38
C ARG A 291 18.47 -2.48 31.03
N GLY A 292 17.31 -1.83 31.15
CA GLY A 292 17.16 -0.51 31.76
C GLY A 292 16.94 -0.51 33.29
N THR A 293 16.62 -1.66 33.88
CA THR A 293 16.37 -1.81 35.34
C THR A 293 17.49 -2.49 36.10
N GLY A 294 18.70 -2.48 35.53
CA GLY A 294 19.92 -2.87 36.30
C GLY A 294 20.18 -1.86 37.40
N GLU A 295 19.67 -2.17 38.59
CA GLU A 295 20.00 -1.47 39.82
C GLU A 295 21.51 -1.41 39.97
N PHE A 296 22.04 -0.20 39.99
CA PHE A 296 23.35 0.11 40.54
C PHE A 296 23.28 -0.13 42.03
N ASN A 297 23.64 -1.33 42.51
CA ASN A 297 23.92 -1.61 43.89
C ASN A 297 25.17 -0.80 44.30
N ARG A 298 24.96 0.33 44.98
CA ARG A 298 25.96 1.02 45.77
C ARG A 298 26.44 0.07 46.85
N ARG A 299 27.72 -0.27 46.78
CA ARG A 299 28.41 -0.91 47.92
C ARG A 299 28.54 0.12 49.06
N PRO A 300 28.21 -0.23 50.29
CA PRO A 300 28.53 0.61 51.44
C PRO A 300 30.04 0.53 51.78
N ASP A 301 30.64 1.69 52.01
CA ASP A 301 31.96 1.86 52.61
C ASP A 301 32.02 1.22 53.99
N GLY A 302 33.12 0.54 54.29
CA GLY A 302 33.41 0.16 55.66
C GLY A 302 34.59 -0.79 55.80
N ALA A 303 35.80 -0.21 55.96
CA ALA A 303 36.90 -0.57 56.86
C ALA A 303 37.44 -2.03 56.83
N ASN A 304 38.70 -2.28 56.52
CA ASN A 304 39.83 -2.33 57.38
C ASN A 304 41.07 -3.06 56.78
N ARG A 305 42.19 -2.43 56.86
CA ARG A 305 43.60 -2.87 57.01
C ARG A 305 43.90 -4.39 56.93
N SER A 306 44.88 -4.74 56.12
CA SER A 306 46.28 -5.10 56.53
C SER A 306 47.01 -5.82 55.38
N SER A 307 48.05 -5.23 54.87
CA SER A 307 49.47 -5.63 55.01
C SER A 307 49.94 -6.90 54.28
N ARG A 308 51.06 -6.68 53.58
CA ARG A 308 52.16 -7.62 53.21
C ARG A 308 51.91 -8.41 51.91
N THR A 309 52.88 -8.60 51.10
CA THR A 309 54.31 -8.40 50.87
C THR A 309 54.66 -8.79 49.45
N ASN A 310 55.60 -8.08 48.94
CA ASN A 310 56.62 -8.32 47.94
C ASN A 310 56.89 -9.74 47.39
N GLU A 311 57.55 -9.66 46.25
CA GLU A 311 58.48 -10.63 45.61
C GLU A 311 57.83 -11.51 44.58
N ASP A 312 58.28 -11.74 43.39
CA ASP A 312 59.61 -11.52 42.75
C ASP A 312 59.41 -11.72 41.22
N ARG A 313 60.05 -10.87 40.45
CA ARG A 313 61.17 -11.15 39.53
C ARG A 313 60.95 -12.06 38.30
N HIS A 314 61.38 -11.46 37.25
CA HIS A 314 62.25 -11.94 36.13
C HIS A 314 61.62 -12.94 35.18
N SER A 315 61.81 -12.86 33.94
CA SER A 315 62.91 -12.39 33.07
C SER A 315 62.64 -12.59 31.60
N ARG A 316 63.24 -11.71 30.82
CA ARG A 316 63.96 -11.95 29.58
C ARG A 316 63.14 -12.29 28.33
N ASN A 317 63.33 -11.63 27.30
CA ASN A 317 64.45 -11.10 26.54
C ASN A 317 64.25 -11.48 25.09
N GLU A 318 64.45 -10.49 24.28
CA GLU A 318 65.24 -10.46 23.04
C GLU A 318 64.63 -11.21 21.85
N SER A 319 64.61 -10.70 20.65
CA SER A 319 65.64 -9.89 19.97
C SER A 319 65.17 -9.40 18.62
N ARG A 320 65.59 -8.21 18.27
CA ARG A 320 66.24 -7.81 17.00
C ARG A 320 65.44 -7.96 15.72
N GLY A 321 65.41 -7.05 14.88
CA GLY A 321 66.25 -5.93 14.46
C GLY A 321 65.87 -5.48 13.08
N GLY A 322 66.22 -4.29 12.79
CA GLY A 322 66.86 -3.73 11.64
C GLY A 322 65.98 -2.73 10.85
N ARG A 323 66.14 -1.43 11.12
CA ARG A 323 66.82 -0.39 10.32
C ARG A 323 66.76 -0.58 8.79
N THR A 324 66.24 0.48 8.10
CA THR A 324 66.95 1.65 7.51
C THR A 324 65.90 2.56 6.85
N ASP A 325 65.78 3.79 7.20
CA ASP A 325 66.37 5.07 6.80
C ASP A 325 66.12 5.51 5.34
N ALA A 326 65.76 6.76 5.28
CA ALA A 326 66.01 7.83 4.30
C ALA A 326 64.96 7.97 3.18
N ALA A 327 64.45 9.09 2.88
CA ALA A 327 64.80 10.48 2.91
C ALA A 327 63.66 11.33 2.33
N ARG A 328 63.36 12.42 2.98
CA ARG A 328 63.10 13.78 2.53
C ARG A 328 62.92 14.01 1.04
N ARG A 329 61.79 14.69 0.64
CA ARG A 329 61.88 16.07 0.11
C ARG A 329 60.46 16.68 -0.05
N ASN A 330 60.40 17.94 0.41
CA ASN A 330 59.44 18.99 0.22
C ASN A 330 59.09 19.20 -1.27
N ASN A 331 57.84 19.64 -1.55
CA ASN A 331 57.68 20.94 -2.15
C ASN A 331 56.24 21.43 -1.99
N ASP A 332 56.18 22.63 -1.40
CA ASP A 332 55.07 23.57 -1.47
C ASP A 332 54.67 23.88 -2.90
N ASP A 333 53.40 24.09 -3.11
CA ASP A 333 52.92 25.23 -3.94
C ASP A 333 51.41 25.41 -3.71
N ARG A 334 51.11 26.49 -3.01
CA ARG A 334 49.84 27.21 -3.11
C ARG A 334 50.09 28.47 -3.98
N PRO A 335 49.15 28.93 -4.77
CA PRO A 335 48.81 30.36 -4.74
C PRO A 335 47.33 30.61 -4.49
N ALA A 336 47.04 31.35 -3.41
CA ALA A 336 46.59 32.74 -3.34
C ALA A 336 45.23 33.08 -3.96
N ARG A 337 44.39 33.53 -3.03
CA ARG A 337 43.12 34.26 -3.20
C ARG A 337 43.28 35.46 -4.17
N THR A 338 42.20 35.72 -4.95
CA THR A 338 41.85 37.09 -5.32
C THR A 338 40.35 37.29 -5.17
N SER A 339 40.09 38.43 -4.61
CA SER A 339 38.89 39.13 -4.17
C SER A 339 37.91 39.48 -5.29
N ALA A 340 36.65 39.64 -4.88
CA ALA A 340 35.52 40.21 -5.60
C ALA A 340 35.78 41.63 -6.13
N PRO A 341 34.93 42.14 -7.05
CA PRO A 341 34.10 43.24 -6.68
C PRO A 341 32.61 43.16 -7.08
N SER A 342 31.82 43.77 -6.22
CA SER A 342 30.44 44.15 -6.37
C SER A 342 30.26 45.17 -7.54
N ARG A 343 29.12 45.09 -8.24
CA ARG A 343 28.36 46.30 -8.70
C ARG A 343 26.98 45.91 -9.25
N ASP A 344 26.05 46.65 -8.70
CA ASP A 344 24.70 46.93 -9.12
C ASP A 344 24.52 47.12 -10.63
N THR A 345 23.41 46.63 -11.17
CA THR A 345 22.51 47.41 -12.03
C THR A 345 21.23 46.61 -12.31
N LYS A 346 20.10 47.13 -11.86
CA LYS A 346 18.76 46.86 -12.42
C LYS A 346 18.64 47.50 -13.81
N PRO A 347 17.83 46.93 -14.68
CA PRO A 347 16.84 47.75 -15.36
C PRO A 347 15.42 47.22 -15.21
N SER A 348 14.54 48.12 -14.89
CA SER A 348 13.11 48.10 -14.99
C SER A 348 12.64 48.13 -16.45
N PHE A 349 11.69 47.31 -16.83
CA PHE A 349 10.71 47.55 -17.90
C PHE A 349 9.51 46.68 -17.54
N GLY A 350 8.35 47.21 -17.22
CA GLY A 350 7.42 47.83 -18.12
C GLY A 350 6.31 46.84 -18.39
N GLY A 351 5.17 46.91 -17.65
CA GLY A 351 4.03 46.03 -17.69
C GLY A 351 3.34 45.96 -19.05
N LYS A 352 2.68 44.80 -19.26
CA LYS A 352 1.42 44.74 -20.02
C LYS A 352 0.54 43.65 -19.42
N SER A 353 -0.54 44.11 -18.83
CA SER A 353 -1.72 43.32 -18.47
C SER A 353 -2.39 42.75 -19.73
N ASN A 354 -2.67 41.46 -19.76
CA ASN A 354 -3.65 40.92 -20.69
C ASN A 354 -4.60 39.98 -19.93
N GLY A 355 -5.73 40.41 -19.66
CA GLY A 355 -7.09 40.10 -19.96
C GLY A 355 -7.50 38.65 -19.67
N ILE A 356 -8.07 38.41 -18.47
CA ILE A 356 -8.88 37.24 -18.13
C ILE A 356 -10.20 37.37 -18.91
N LYS A 357 -10.40 36.52 -19.91
CA LYS A 357 -11.72 36.33 -20.54
C LYS A 357 -12.59 35.44 -19.64
N LYS A 358 -13.57 36.05 -18.97
CA LYS A 358 -14.72 35.41 -18.38
C LYS A 358 -15.56 34.74 -19.46
N TRP A 359 -15.74 33.46 -19.40
CA TRP A 359 -16.78 32.74 -20.15
C TRP A 359 -18.11 32.84 -19.41
N LYS A 360 -19.04 33.57 -20.02
CA LYS A 360 -20.46 33.57 -19.62
C LYS A 360 -21.15 32.35 -20.21
N SER A 361 -21.84 31.62 -19.35
CA SER A 361 -22.81 30.59 -19.74
C SER A 361 -24.00 31.24 -20.45
N LYS A 362 -24.33 30.78 -21.64
CA LYS A 362 -25.65 30.96 -22.24
C LYS A 362 -26.56 29.83 -21.73
N ARG A 363 -27.66 30.24 -21.12
CA ARG A 363 -28.90 29.46 -21.01
C ARG A 363 -29.68 29.79 -22.30
N GLU A 364 -30.16 28.76 -22.96
CA GLU A 364 -31.31 28.78 -23.84
C GLU A 364 -32.13 27.54 -23.55
N GLU A 365 -33.32 27.83 -23.19
CA GLU A 365 -34.67 27.27 -23.29
C GLU A 365 -34.84 25.75 -23.30
#